data_71963c1fb11ee6b98889de00e0542d73
#
_entry.id   71963c1fb11ee6b98889de00e0542d73
#
_cell.length_a   1.000
_cell.length_b   1.000
_cell.length_c   1.000
_cell.angle_alpha   90.00
_cell.angle_beta   90.00
_cell.angle_gamma   90.00
#
_symmetry.space_group_name_H-M   'P 1'
#
loop_
_entity.id
_entity.type
_entity.pdbx_description
1 polymer ?
#
loop_
_entity_poly.entity_id
_entity_poly.type
_entity_poly.pdbx_seq_one_letter_code
_entity_poly.pdbx_strand_id
1 'polypeptide(L)' 'MEDKDELIKAQNEVIGILFEVIKKLQENIDLQEEGVQLIIKSKDDNLEENKVRLDEITKDRNSNSDIISRLLKKLDSD' A
#
# COMPACT_ATOMS: atom_id res chain seq x y z
N MET A 1 9.11 -26.63 -24.92
CA MET A 1 10.19 -25.79 -24.37
C MET A 1 9.83 -24.33 -24.30
N GLU A 2 9.15 -23.79 -25.30
CA GLU A 2 8.61 -22.43 -25.25
C GLU A 2 7.62 -22.24 -24.10
N ASP A 3 6.86 -23.30 -23.81
CA ASP A 3 5.83 -23.26 -22.76
C ASP A 3 6.42 -23.09 -21.37
N LYS A 4 7.61 -23.65 -21.11
CA LYS A 4 8.29 -23.50 -19.82
C LYS A 4 8.79 -22.09 -19.61
N ASP A 5 9.34 -21.47 -20.64
CA ASP A 5 9.85 -20.09 -20.56
C ASP A 5 8.71 -19.11 -20.34
N GLU A 6 7.58 -19.33 -21.03
CA GLU A 6 6.39 -18.51 -20.85
C GLU A 6 5.81 -18.68 -19.44
N LEU A 7 5.80 -19.90 -18.92
CA LEU A 7 5.31 -20.17 -17.58
C LEU A 7 6.19 -19.51 -16.52
N ILE A 8 7.51 -19.61 -16.67
CA ILE A 8 8.44 -18.95 -15.75
C ILE A 8 8.25 -17.42 -15.79
N LYS A 9 8.11 -16.88 -16.98
CA LYS A 9 7.87 -15.44 -17.15
C LYS A 9 6.58 -15.02 -16.47
N ALA A 10 5.50 -15.76 -16.65
CA ALA A 10 4.21 -15.50 -16.03
C ALA A 10 4.32 -15.59 -14.50
N GLN A 11 5.02 -16.59 -13.98
CA GLN A 11 5.25 -16.74 -12.56
C GLN A 11 6.03 -15.55 -11.99
N ASN A 12 7.06 -15.11 -12.71
CA ASN A 12 7.87 -13.96 -12.29
C ASN A 12 7.04 -12.68 -12.25
N GLU A 13 6.13 -12.50 -13.19
CA GLU A 13 5.22 -11.36 -13.19
C GLU A 13 4.29 -11.40 -11.97
N VAL A 14 3.74 -12.57 -11.66
CA VAL A 14 2.88 -12.74 -10.48
C VAL A 14 3.66 -12.42 -9.20
N ILE A 15 4.87 -12.95 -9.08
CA ILE A 15 5.74 -12.69 -7.93
C ILE A 15 6.02 -11.20 -7.81
N GLY A 16 6.34 -10.53 -8.91
CA GLY A 16 6.59 -9.09 -8.92
C GLY A 16 5.39 -8.29 -8.45
N ILE A 17 4.19 -8.66 -8.92
CA ILE A 17 2.95 -8.00 -8.50
C ILE A 17 2.72 -8.21 -7.00
N LEU A 18 2.93 -9.44 -6.50
CA LEU A 18 2.74 -9.73 -5.09
C LEU A 18 3.73 -8.95 -4.21
N PHE A 19 4.99 -8.81 -4.64
CA PHE A 19 5.96 -8.00 -3.92
C PHE A 19 5.53 -6.53 -3.85
N GLU A 20 4.99 -5.99 -4.95
CA GLU A 20 4.48 -4.61 -4.94
C GLU A 20 3.29 -4.46 -4.00
N VAL A 21 2.39 -5.44 -3.99
CA VAL A 21 1.24 -5.44 -3.06
C VAL A 21 1.74 -5.44 -1.62
N ILE A 22 2.68 -6.32 -1.30
CA ILE A 22 3.26 -6.41 0.05
C ILE A 22 3.90 -5.08 0.45
N LYS A 23 4.66 -4.47 -0.45
CA LYS A 23 5.32 -3.19 -0.20
C LYS A 23 4.30 -2.10 0.12
N LYS A 24 3.22 -2.03 -0.67
CA LYS A 24 2.16 -1.03 -0.45
C LYS A 24 1.40 -1.27 0.85
N LEU A 25 1.16 -2.54 1.18
CA LEU A 25 0.53 -2.89 2.45
C LEU A 25 1.43 -2.48 3.62
N GLN A 26 2.73 -2.71 3.52
CA GLN A 26 3.67 -2.31 4.56
C GLN A 26 3.70 -0.79 4.72
N GLU A 27 3.69 -0.04 3.62
CA GLU A 27 3.59 1.42 3.67
C GLU A 27 2.33 1.87 4.40
N ASN A 28 1.19 1.20 4.12
CA ASN A 28 -0.07 1.53 4.79
C ASN A 28 -0.03 1.24 6.29
N ILE A 29 0.61 0.14 6.69
CA ILE A 29 0.79 -0.18 8.11
C ILE A 29 1.64 0.90 8.79
N ASP A 30 2.74 1.31 8.18
CA ASP A 30 3.61 2.34 8.71
C ASP A 30 2.88 3.67 8.85
N LEU A 31 2.10 4.04 7.84
CA LEU A 31 1.29 5.26 7.86
C LEU A 31 0.22 5.19 8.96
N GLN A 32 -0.41 4.04 9.13
CA GLN A 32 -1.40 3.84 10.19
C GLN A 32 -0.77 4.01 11.57
N GLU A 33 0.41 3.43 11.79
CA GLU A 33 1.13 3.57 13.05
C GLU A 33 1.47 5.02 13.33
N GLU A 34 1.94 5.75 12.32
CA GLU A 34 2.22 7.18 12.44
C GLU A 34 0.94 7.93 12.83
N GLY A 35 -0.17 7.63 12.17
CA GLY A 35 -1.46 8.26 12.46
C GLY A 35 -1.90 8.04 13.90
N VAL A 36 -1.77 6.80 14.39
CA VAL A 36 -2.11 6.48 15.79
C VAL A 36 -1.24 7.26 16.75
N GLN A 37 0.07 7.34 16.50
CA GLN A 37 0.98 8.09 17.35
C GLN A 37 0.65 9.59 17.36
N LEU A 38 0.28 10.15 16.21
CA LEU A 38 -0.13 11.55 16.13
C LEU A 38 -1.40 11.81 16.93
N ILE A 39 -2.37 10.90 16.87
CA ILE A 39 -3.62 11.04 17.63
C ILE A 39 -3.32 11.00 19.13
N ILE A 40 -2.46 10.07 19.55
CA ILE A 40 -2.07 9.96 20.96
C ILE A 40 -1.39 11.24 21.45
N LYS A 41 -0.47 11.78 20.63
CA LYS A 41 0.25 12.99 20.97
C LYS A 41 -0.58 14.26 20.91
N SER A 42 -1.68 14.26 20.17
CA SER A 42 -2.52 15.42 19.95
C SER A 42 -3.52 15.68 21.05
N LYS A 43 -3.49 14.90 22.12
CA LYS A 43 -4.50 15.03 23.19
C LYS A 43 -4.54 16.42 23.82
N ASP A 44 -3.43 17.17 23.76
CA ASP A 44 -3.36 18.40 24.52
C ASP A 44 -3.36 19.70 23.69
N ASP A 45 -2.51 19.88 22.66
CA ASP A 45 -2.40 21.23 22.09
C ASP A 45 -2.09 21.33 20.58
N ASN A 46 -1.79 20.25 19.88
CA ASN A 46 -1.30 20.34 18.51
C ASN A 46 -2.24 19.70 17.50
N LEU A 47 -3.53 19.76 17.76
CA LEU A 47 -4.54 19.10 16.95
C LEU A 47 -4.54 19.58 15.50
N GLU A 48 -4.37 20.89 15.26
CA GLU A 48 -4.44 21.44 13.91
C GLU A 48 -3.23 21.09 13.06
N GLU A 49 -2.03 21.16 13.62
CA GLU A 49 -0.82 20.76 12.91
C GLU A 49 -0.85 19.27 12.57
N ASN A 50 -1.28 18.46 13.52
CA ASN A 50 -1.37 17.02 13.34
C ASN A 50 -2.50 16.64 12.39
N LYS A 51 -3.54 17.47 12.31
CA LYS A 51 -4.66 17.23 11.40
C LYS A 51 -4.22 17.28 9.93
N VAL A 52 -3.34 18.22 9.58
CA VAL A 52 -2.79 18.30 8.22
C VAL A 52 -2.04 17.02 7.89
N ARG A 53 -1.19 16.54 8.81
CA ARG A 53 -0.46 15.29 8.60
C ARG A 53 -1.39 14.09 8.54
N LEU A 54 -2.41 14.04 9.39
CA LEU A 54 -3.40 12.96 9.35
C LEU A 54 -4.16 12.93 8.01
N ASP A 55 -4.48 14.09 7.45
CA ASP A 55 -5.12 14.16 6.14
C ASP A 55 -4.18 13.64 5.04
N GLU A 56 -2.88 13.97 5.11
CA GLU A 56 -1.89 13.44 4.19
C GLU A 56 -1.77 11.92 4.30
N ILE A 57 -1.74 11.40 5.52
CA ILE A 57 -1.69 9.96 5.77
C ILE A 57 -2.90 9.26 5.15
N THR A 58 -4.09 9.82 5.34
CA THR A 58 -5.32 9.27 4.76
C THR A 58 -5.25 9.26 3.23
N LYS A 59 -4.77 10.34 2.63
CA LYS A 59 -4.58 10.42 1.18
C LYS A 59 -3.62 9.36 0.67
N ASP A 60 -2.48 9.22 1.33
CA ASP A 60 -1.45 8.27 0.92
C ASP A 60 -1.94 6.84 1.06
N ARG A 61 -2.66 6.54 2.16
CA ARG A 61 -3.24 5.21 2.36
C ARG A 61 -4.29 4.89 1.31
N ASN A 62 -5.13 5.85 0.95
CA ASN A 62 -6.13 5.65 -0.09
C ASN A 62 -5.47 5.44 -1.46
N SER A 63 -4.42 6.19 -1.75
CA SER A 63 -3.65 6.02 -2.97
C SER A 63 -3.02 4.64 -3.05
N ASN A 64 -2.43 4.17 -1.95
CA ASN A 64 -1.85 2.83 -1.88
C ASN A 64 -2.91 1.75 -2.04
N SER A 65 -4.09 1.95 -1.45
CA SER A 65 -5.21 1.00 -1.59
C SER A 65 -5.67 0.90 -3.04
N ASP A 66 -5.73 2.01 -3.76
CA ASP A 66 -6.07 2.01 -5.19
C ASP A 66 -5.03 1.24 -6.01
N ILE A 67 -3.75 1.46 -5.70
CA ILE A 67 -2.66 0.75 -6.38
C ILE A 67 -2.76 -0.75 -6.12
N ILE A 68 -3.00 -1.14 -4.87
CA ILE A 68 -3.17 -2.55 -4.49
C ILE A 68 -4.33 -3.17 -5.27
N SER A 69 -5.47 -2.48 -5.34
CA SER A 69 -6.63 -2.96 -6.08
C SER A 69 -6.33 -3.17 -7.56
N ARG A 70 -5.59 -2.25 -8.17
CA ARG A 70 -5.19 -2.37 -9.58
C ARG A 70 -4.27 -3.55 -9.80
N LEU A 71 -3.32 -3.76 -8.88
CA LEU A 71 -2.38 -4.87 -8.98
C LEU A 71 -3.10 -6.22 -8.82
N LEU A 72 -4.04 -6.30 -7.88
CA LEU A 72 -4.82 -7.51 -7.66
C LEU A 72 -5.71 -7.82 -8.87
N LYS A 73 -6.26 -6.80 -9.51
CA LYS A 73 -7.05 -6.99 -10.74
C LYS A 73 -6.21 -7.59 -11.86
N LYS A 74 -4.95 -7.23 -11.95
CA LYS A 74 -4.04 -7.82 -12.95
C LYS A 74 -3.89 -9.32 -12.72
N LEU A 75 -3.89 -9.77 -11.48
CA LEU A 75 -3.81 -11.20 -11.18
C LEU A 75 -5.09 -11.95 -11.58
N ASP A 76 -6.23 -11.28 -11.48
CA ASP A 76 -7.53 -11.88 -11.81
C ASP A 76 -7.88 -11.82 -13.30
N SER A 77 -7.17 -11.04 -14.09
CA SER A 77 -7.55 -10.78 -15.47
C SER A 77 -7.14 -11.89 -16.43
N ASP A 78 -6.60 -12.96 -15.93
CA ASP A 78 -6.30 -14.14 -16.75
C ASP A 78 -7.27 -15.26 -16.45
#